data_4f407611c67f858ece7d0e8ba59f2497
#
_entry.id   4f407611c67f858ece7d0e8ba59f2497
#
_cell.length_a   1.000
_cell.length_b   1.000
_cell.length_c   1.000
_cell.angle_alpha   90.00
_cell.angle_beta   90.00
_cell.angle_gamma   90.00
#
_symmetry.space_group_name_H-M   'P 1'
#
loop_
_entity.id
_entity.type
_entity.pdbx_description
1 polymer ?
#
loop_
_entity_poly.entity_id
_entity_poly.type
_entity_poly.pdbx_seq_one_letter_code
_entity_poly.pdbx_strand_id
1 'polypeptide(L)'
;MRRGRSRPPGAAPAALLLPLLLLLPLTACDRLAAAPAEHAAAAGDPAQDADRGRRTPPVVDHVRTDDPVVFLTYDDSAERDPAFAGLVRERRLPVTLFLTDTVAGPAYGDLARLRPFGASLQNHTLDHRSLRGLPYAGQRAEICGQQTKLGSRFGVRAHLFRPPHGTYDTTTLRAAADCGITALVLWRATLDADGALTYMRGEPRLHPGDIIAVDPDHPTATNLTARTERLLKTIEEQGLRVGNLEDYV
;
A
#
# COMPACT_ATOMS: atom_id res chain seq x y z
N MET A 1 -22.43 37.14 -45.63
CA MET A 1 -22.64 38.61 -45.40
C MET A 1 -22.08 38.98 -44.05
N ARG A 2 -21.17 39.99 -44.06
CA ARG A 2 -20.62 40.85 -42.96
C ARG A 2 -19.84 40.14 -41.87
N ARG A 3 -18.51 40.15 -41.78
CA ARG A 3 -17.48 41.25 -41.64
C ARG A 3 -17.71 42.15 -40.41
N GLY A 4 -16.66 42.11 -39.57
CA GLY A 4 -16.24 43.14 -38.61
C GLY A 4 -15.22 42.55 -37.65
N ARG A 5 -13.91 42.60 -37.82
CA ARG A 5 -12.90 43.68 -37.65
C ARG A 5 -13.20 44.50 -36.38
N SER A 6 -12.26 44.64 -35.40
CA SER A 6 -10.88 45.16 -35.48
C SER A 6 -10.32 45.28 -34.07
N ARG A 7 -9.18 44.93 -33.85
CA ARG A 7 -7.87 45.51 -33.45
C ARG A 7 -7.80 46.83 -32.62
N PRO A 8 -6.60 47.08 -32.10
CA PRO A 8 -6.09 47.22 -30.71
C PRO A 8 -5.56 48.67 -30.51
N PRO A 9 -4.46 49.05 -29.88
CA PRO A 9 -3.71 48.75 -28.65
C PRO A 9 -3.50 50.02 -27.78
N GLY A 10 -2.88 49.86 -26.66
CA GLY A 10 -2.34 50.98 -25.87
C GLY A 10 -1.05 50.61 -25.20
N ALA A 11 0.03 51.26 -25.67
CA ALA A 11 1.39 51.16 -25.17
C ALA A 11 1.74 52.34 -24.26
N ALA A 12 2.46 52.00 -23.17
CA ALA A 12 3.56 52.71 -22.47
C ALA A 12 3.29 54.17 -21.95
N PRO A 13 4.03 54.67 -20.96
CA PRO A 13 5.48 54.68 -20.96
C PRO A 13 6.19 54.41 -19.59
N ALA A 14 7.47 54.22 -19.76
CA ALA A 14 8.53 54.15 -18.75
C ALA A 14 8.73 55.47 -17.98
N ALA A 15 9.05 55.36 -16.70
CA ALA A 15 9.69 56.42 -15.95
C ALA A 15 10.94 55.90 -15.29
N LEU A 16 12.08 56.37 -15.82
CA LEU A 16 13.41 56.32 -15.22
C LEU A 16 13.42 57.23 -13.97
N LEU A 17 14.00 56.81 -12.90
CA LEU A 17 14.67 57.66 -11.92
C LEU A 17 15.93 56.98 -11.36
N LEU A 18 17.02 57.66 -11.55
CA LEU A 18 18.42 57.42 -11.28
C LEU A 18 18.75 57.66 -9.78
N PRO A 19 19.97 57.31 -9.34
CA PRO A 19 20.31 56.87 -8.02
C PRO A 19 20.76 58.00 -7.06
N LEU A 20 20.66 57.70 -5.77
CA LEU A 20 21.30 58.54 -4.76
C LEU A 20 22.37 57.72 -4.02
N LEU A 21 23.62 58.00 -4.40
CA LEU A 21 24.83 57.62 -3.67
C LEU A 21 24.86 58.33 -2.32
N LEU A 22 24.94 57.62 -1.22
CA LEU A 22 25.38 58.15 0.07
C LEU A 22 26.59 57.37 0.55
N LEU A 23 27.72 58.02 0.46
CA LEU A 23 28.97 57.66 1.12
C LEU A 23 28.87 57.88 2.62
N LEU A 24 29.34 56.94 3.40
CA LEU A 24 29.69 57.18 4.80
C LEU A 24 30.72 56.20 5.34
N PRO A 25 31.43 56.60 6.39
CA PRO A 25 32.86 56.32 6.50
C PRO A 25 33.18 55.08 7.31
N LEU A 26 34.38 54.57 7.05
CA LEU A 26 35.07 53.59 7.87
C LEU A 26 35.41 54.18 9.24
N THR A 27 35.03 53.51 10.30
CA THR A 27 35.68 53.68 11.61
C THR A 27 35.87 52.34 12.32
N ALA A 28 37.14 52.10 12.55
CA ALA A 28 37.75 51.46 13.71
C ALA A 28 37.48 50.00 14.04
N CYS A 29 38.58 49.29 13.96
CA CYS A 29 38.86 48.00 14.59
C CYS A 29 38.51 48.00 16.08
N ASP A 30 37.79 46.95 16.51
CA ASP A 30 37.97 46.47 17.85
C ASP A 30 38.12 44.95 17.84
N ARG A 31 39.24 44.53 18.43
CA ARG A 31 39.60 43.13 18.58
C ARG A 31 38.83 42.60 19.76
N LEU A 32 37.83 41.77 19.49
CA LEU A 32 37.23 40.92 20.54
C LEU A 32 37.78 39.50 20.36
N ALA A 33 38.35 39.04 21.46
CA ALA A 33 38.96 37.74 21.62
C ALA A 33 38.01 36.60 21.24
N ALA A 34 38.50 35.64 20.46
CA ALA A 34 37.84 34.39 20.21
C ALA A 34 37.78 33.56 21.47
N ALA A 35 36.57 33.34 22.00
CA ALA A 35 36.31 32.28 22.97
C ALA A 35 36.36 30.92 22.26
N PRO A 36 36.88 29.88 22.91
CA PRO A 36 36.90 28.54 22.31
C PRO A 36 35.46 28.06 22.10
N ALA A 37 35.16 27.59 20.89
CA ALA A 37 33.91 26.92 20.56
C ALA A 37 33.82 25.63 21.39
N GLU A 38 33.02 25.66 22.45
CA GLU A 38 32.54 24.43 23.06
C GLU A 38 31.80 23.63 21.98
N HIS A 39 32.25 22.41 21.78
CA HIS A 39 31.54 21.42 20.97
C HIS A 39 30.17 21.20 21.64
N ALA A 40 29.16 21.86 21.12
CA ALA A 40 27.78 21.47 21.40
C ALA A 40 27.65 20.04 20.83
N ALA A 41 27.60 19.08 21.74
CA ALA A 41 27.21 17.73 21.40
C ALA A 41 25.89 17.85 20.64
N ALA A 42 25.87 17.37 19.40
CA ALA A 42 24.69 17.35 18.58
C ALA A 42 23.62 16.58 19.37
N ALA A 43 22.64 17.31 19.89
CA ALA A 43 21.43 16.71 20.43
C ALA A 43 20.83 15.89 19.27
N GLY A 44 20.82 14.57 19.44
CA GLY A 44 20.22 13.67 18.44
C GLY A 44 18.79 14.11 18.20
N ASP A 45 18.42 14.13 16.92
CA ASP A 45 17.07 14.49 16.49
C ASP A 45 16.05 13.63 17.27
N PRO A 46 15.15 14.23 18.08
CA PRO A 46 14.16 13.48 18.86
C PRO A 46 13.25 12.61 17.98
N ALA A 47 13.17 12.90 16.66
CA ALA A 47 12.50 12.04 15.69
C ALA A 47 13.24 10.70 15.45
N GLN A 48 14.57 10.66 15.65
CA GLN A 48 15.37 9.44 15.50
C GLN A 48 15.30 8.53 16.74
N ASP A 49 15.05 9.07 17.92
CA ASP A 49 14.91 8.28 19.16
C ASP A 49 13.50 7.65 19.30
N ALA A 50 12.46 8.27 18.76
CA ALA A 50 11.12 7.70 18.70
C ALA A 50 11.02 6.47 17.77
N ASP A 51 12.00 6.29 16.88
CA ASP A 51 12.05 5.22 15.89
C ASP A 51 12.63 3.90 16.44
N ARG A 52 13.40 3.94 17.53
CA ARG A 52 14.09 2.76 18.10
C ARG A 52 13.18 1.77 18.82
N GLY A 53 11.91 2.08 19.03
CA GLY A 53 10.97 1.27 19.79
C GLY A 53 9.92 0.51 19.01
N ARG A 54 9.66 0.81 17.74
CA ARG A 54 8.67 0.09 16.93
C ARG A 54 9.30 -1.09 16.21
N ARG A 55 8.83 -2.28 16.57
CA ARG A 55 9.21 -3.49 15.84
C ARG A 55 8.67 -3.40 14.41
N THR A 56 9.53 -3.64 13.43
CA THR A 56 9.08 -3.82 12.04
C THR A 56 8.15 -5.02 11.95
N PRO A 57 7.06 -4.95 11.16
CA PRO A 57 6.16 -6.06 10.99
C PRO A 57 6.90 -7.27 10.37
N PRO A 58 6.59 -8.49 10.80
CA PRO A 58 7.10 -9.68 10.16
C PRO A 58 6.61 -9.76 8.71
N VAL A 59 7.42 -10.40 7.87
CA VAL A 59 7.04 -10.76 6.50
C VAL A 59 6.56 -12.20 6.52
N VAL A 60 5.32 -12.42 6.08
CA VAL A 60 4.63 -13.69 6.16
C VAL A 60 4.22 -14.13 4.75
N ASP A 61 4.69 -15.26 4.28
CA ASP A 61 4.27 -15.92 3.04
C ASP A 61 3.58 -17.27 3.33
N HIS A 62 3.63 -17.69 4.58
CA HIS A 62 3.08 -18.94 5.09
C HIS A 62 2.85 -18.81 6.59
N VAL A 63 1.74 -19.31 7.06
CA VAL A 63 1.39 -19.36 8.48
C VAL A 63 1.87 -20.69 9.08
N ARG A 64 2.54 -20.63 10.22
CA ARG A 64 2.92 -21.85 10.95
C ARG A 64 1.72 -22.37 11.73
N THR A 65 1.08 -23.42 11.23
CA THR A 65 -0.06 -24.05 11.86
C THR A 65 -0.13 -25.54 11.52
N ASP A 66 -0.68 -26.34 12.43
CA ASP A 66 -1.03 -27.75 12.22
C ASP A 66 -2.49 -27.91 11.76
N ASP A 67 -3.27 -26.82 11.76
CA ASP A 67 -4.63 -26.82 11.22
C ASP A 67 -4.59 -27.09 9.72
N PRO A 68 -5.48 -27.94 9.17
CA PRO A 68 -5.53 -28.23 7.74
C PRO A 68 -6.17 -27.05 6.96
N VAL A 69 -5.53 -25.89 6.99
CA VAL A 69 -6.07 -24.64 6.49
C VAL A 69 -5.10 -23.96 5.51
N VAL A 70 -5.65 -23.35 4.46
CA VAL A 70 -4.95 -22.45 3.55
C VAL A 70 -5.69 -21.11 3.47
N PHE A 71 -5.03 -20.06 2.99
CA PHE A 71 -5.58 -18.72 2.99
C PHE A 71 -5.67 -18.16 1.57
N LEU A 72 -6.88 -17.79 1.15
CA LEU A 72 -7.13 -17.18 -0.15
C LEU A 72 -7.02 -15.66 -0.05
N THR A 73 -6.18 -15.09 -0.88
CA THR A 73 -5.93 -13.64 -0.91
C THR A 73 -6.05 -13.11 -2.35
N TYR A 74 -6.67 -11.95 -2.49
CA TYR A 74 -6.97 -11.31 -3.77
C TYR A 74 -6.46 -9.89 -3.76
N ASP A 75 -5.77 -9.47 -4.82
CA ASP A 75 -5.25 -8.13 -5.00
C ASP A 75 -6.05 -7.43 -6.11
N ASP A 76 -6.82 -6.38 -5.77
CA ASP A 76 -7.52 -5.50 -6.73
C ASP A 76 -8.26 -6.19 -7.92
N SER A 77 -8.61 -7.47 -7.81
CA SER A 77 -9.29 -8.22 -8.87
C SER A 77 -10.74 -8.57 -8.52
N ALA A 78 -11.04 -8.61 -7.24
CA ALA A 78 -12.34 -9.05 -6.72
C ALA A 78 -13.51 -8.12 -7.12
N GLU A 79 -13.24 -6.84 -7.34
CA GLU A 79 -14.24 -5.84 -7.75
C GLU A 79 -14.67 -5.97 -9.22
N ARG A 80 -13.91 -6.72 -10.02
CA ARG A 80 -14.12 -6.83 -11.47
C ARG A 80 -15.02 -7.98 -11.89
N ASP A 81 -15.29 -8.91 -10.98
CA ASP A 81 -16.19 -10.04 -11.20
C ASP A 81 -17.38 -10.01 -10.21
N PRO A 82 -18.55 -9.49 -10.60
CA PRO A 82 -19.72 -9.45 -9.74
C PRO A 82 -20.17 -10.84 -9.27
N ALA A 83 -19.91 -11.91 -10.04
CA ALA A 83 -20.24 -13.26 -9.66
C ALA A 83 -19.35 -13.75 -8.50
N PHE A 84 -18.12 -13.28 -8.41
CA PHE A 84 -17.24 -13.59 -7.28
C PHE A 84 -17.84 -13.11 -5.94
N ALA A 85 -18.44 -11.92 -5.92
CA ALA A 85 -19.14 -11.45 -4.73
C ALA A 85 -20.34 -12.36 -4.35
N GLY A 86 -20.99 -12.96 -5.34
CA GLY A 86 -22.01 -14.01 -5.14
C GLY A 86 -21.42 -15.23 -4.46
N LEU A 87 -20.32 -15.76 -5.01
CA LEU A 87 -19.62 -16.93 -4.48
C LEU A 87 -19.17 -16.73 -3.02
N VAL A 88 -18.57 -15.58 -2.69
CA VAL A 88 -18.15 -15.26 -1.32
C VAL A 88 -19.34 -15.28 -0.35
N ARG A 89 -20.49 -14.71 -0.75
CA ARG A 89 -21.70 -14.70 0.09
C ARG A 89 -22.30 -16.08 0.27
N GLU A 90 -22.47 -16.83 -0.81
CA GLU A 90 -23.09 -18.16 -0.81
C GLU A 90 -22.30 -19.17 0.01
N ARG A 91 -20.98 -19.17 -0.17
CA ARG A 91 -20.08 -20.09 0.51
C ARG A 91 -19.61 -19.58 1.89
N ARG A 92 -19.93 -18.35 2.27
CA ARG A 92 -19.33 -17.66 3.43
C ARG A 92 -17.81 -17.81 3.42
N LEU A 93 -17.23 -17.57 2.25
CA LEU A 93 -15.84 -17.86 1.98
C LEU A 93 -14.95 -16.82 2.69
N PRO A 94 -14.08 -17.23 3.62
CA PRO A 94 -13.14 -16.31 4.26
C PRO A 94 -12.02 -15.97 3.28
N VAL A 95 -12.09 -14.76 2.74
CA VAL A 95 -11.10 -14.24 1.78
C VAL A 95 -10.46 -12.97 2.31
N THR A 96 -9.19 -12.77 2.02
CA THR A 96 -8.48 -11.53 2.32
C THR A 96 -8.35 -10.72 1.04
N LEU A 97 -8.88 -9.49 1.05
CA LEU A 97 -8.86 -8.56 -0.09
C LEU A 97 -7.86 -7.45 0.22
N PHE A 98 -6.75 -7.41 -0.52
CA PHE A 98 -5.78 -6.33 -0.47
C PHE A 98 -6.18 -5.26 -1.47
N LEU A 99 -6.56 -4.08 -0.98
CA LEU A 99 -7.23 -3.05 -1.77
C LEU A 99 -6.36 -1.81 -1.96
N THR A 100 -6.28 -1.36 -3.21
CA THR A 100 -5.71 -0.08 -3.62
C THR A 100 -6.83 0.95 -3.84
N ASP A 101 -6.70 2.19 -3.35
CA ASP A 101 -7.77 3.20 -3.48
C ASP A 101 -8.11 3.52 -4.92
N THR A 102 -7.12 3.73 -5.77
CA THR A 102 -7.34 4.10 -7.18
C THR A 102 -8.00 3.00 -8.01
N VAL A 103 -7.83 1.74 -7.62
CA VAL A 103 -8.41 0.58 -8.33
C VAL A 103 -9.77 0.21 -7.74
N ALA A 104 -9.82 -0.05 -6.45
CA ALA A 104 -11.03 -0.51 -5.77
C ALA A 104 -12.04 0.61 -5.46
N GLY A 105 -11.63 1.88 -5.59
CA GLY A 105 -12.43 3.04 -5.22
C GLY A 105 -13.88 3.03 -5.73
N PRO A 106 -14.15 2.73 -7.00
CA PRO A 106 -15.51 2.65 -7.53
C PRO A 106 -16.35 1.53 -6.93
N ALA A 107 -15.74 0.41 -6.52
CA ALA A 107 -16.40 -0.79 -6.03
C ALA A 107 -16.38 -0.93 -4.49
N TYR A 108 -15.86 0.03 -3.78
CA TYR A 108 -15.72 -0.03 -2.31
C TYR A 108 -17.02 -0.41 -1.59
N GLY A 109 -18.16 0.12 -2.02
CA GLY A 109 -19.45 -0.20 -1.41
C GLY A 109 -19.82 -1.67 -1.52
N ASP A 110 -19.51 -2.30 -2.64
CA ASP A 110 -19.83 -3.70 -2.88
C ASP A 110 -18.87 -4.63 -2.12
N LEU A 111 -17.59 -4.31 -2.08
CA LEU A 111 -16.59 -5.06 -1.31
C LEU A 111 -16.86 -4.99 0.20
N ALA A 112 -17.28 -3.83 0.72
CA ALA A 112 -17.64 -3.70 2.12
C ALA A 112 -18.79 -4.63 2.54
N ARG A 113 -19.73 -4.90 1.63
CA ARG A 113 -20.87 -5.81 1.87
C ARG A 113 -20.44 -7.28 1.99
N LEU A 114 -19.22 -7.63 1.64
CA LEU A 114 -18.69 -8.98 1.77
C LEU A 114 -18.18 -9.30 3.18
N ARG A 115 -17.89 -8.28 4.00
CA ARG A 115 -17.36 -8.45 5.36
C ARG A 115 -18.22 -9.35 6.27
N PRO A 116 -19.55 -9.22 6.30
CA PRO A 116 -20.40 -10.12 7.12
C PRO A 116 -20.35 -11.58 6.67
N PHE A 117 -19.79 -11.86 5.50
CA PHE A 117 -19.70 -13.20 4.92
C PHE A 117 -18.27 -13.78 4.99
N GLY A 118 -17.34 -13.09 5.68
CA GLY A 118 -15.99 -13.60 5.91
C GLY A 118 -14.89 -12.88 5.14
N ALA A 119 -15.22 -11.87 4.33
CA ALA A 119 -14.17 -11.10 3.65
C ALA A 119 -13.48 -10.10 4.61
N SER A 120 -12.15 -10.12 4.61
CA SER A 120 -11.28 -9.17 5.29
C SER A 120 -10.74 -8.15 4.30
N LEU A 121 -10.79 -6.84 4.64
CA LEU A 121 -10.32 -5.75 3.79
C LEU A 121 -8.99 -5.24 4.32
N GLN A 122 -7.93 -5.33 3.54
CA GLN A 122 -6.56 -5.07 3.91
C GLN A 122 -5.89 -4.06 2.97
N ASN A 123 -4.69 -3.59 3.33
CA ASN A 123 -3.99 -2.51 2.67
C ASN A 123 -3.12 -2.99 1.50
N HIS A 124 -3.29 -2.37 0.31
CA HIS A 124 -2.44 -2.61 -0.87
C HIS A 124 -1.88 -1.33 -1.49
N THR A 125 -1.66 -0.30 -0.70
CA THR A 125 -1.25 1.06 -1.08
C THR A 125 -2.37 1.94 -1.66
N LEU A 126 -2.06 3.21 -1.83
CA LEU A 126 -3.00 4.21 -2.35
C LEU A 126 -3.13 4.11 -3.88
N ASP A 127 -2.01 4.02 -4.59
CA ASP A 127 -1.91 4.14 -6.05
C ASP A 127 -1.26 2.94 -6.75
N HIS A 128 -1.10 1.81 -6.06
CA HIS A 128 -0.45 0.59 -6.58
C HIS A 128 0.97 0.82 -7.11
N ARG A 129 1.73 1.71 -6.49
CA ARG A 129 3.12 1.98 -6.89
C ARG A 129 4.08 0.94 -6.31
N SER A 130 5.08 0.53 -7.09
CA SER A 130 6.21 -0.21 -6.54
C SER A 130 6.89 0.65 -5.47
N LEU A 131 7.00 0.13 -4.25
CA LEU A 131 7.52 0.88 -3.10
C LEU A 131 9.03 0.81 -2.99
N ARG A 132 9.62 -0.32 -3.38
CA ARG A 132 11.06 -0.55 -3.26
C ARG A 132 11.85 0.58 -3.91
N GLY A 133 12.75 1.22 -3.13
CA GLY A 133 13.60 2.31 -3.59
C GLY A 133 12.94 3.68 -3.58
N LEU A 134 11.65 3.82 -3.25
CA LEU A 134 11.06 5.13 -2.99
C LEU A 134 11.59 5.70 -1.67
N PRO A 135 11.70 7.04 -1.56
CA PRO A 135 11.98 7.68 -0.28
C PRO A 135 10.94 7.31 0.78
N TYR A 136 11.34 7.25 2.05
CA TYR A 136 10.46 6.91 3.19
C TYR A 136 9.14 7.71 3.19
N ALA A 137 9.19 9.02 2.95
CA ALA A 137 7.98 9.85 2.92
C ALA A 137 6.98 9.39 1.84
N GLY A 138 7.49 8.97 0.67
CA GLY A 138 6.66 8.43 -0.42
C GLY A 138 6.05 7.08 -0.05
N GLN A 139 6.84 6.15 0.48
CA GLN A 139 6.33 4.84 0.92
C GLN A 139 5.29 4.99 2.04
N ARG A 140 5.55 5.86 3.02
CA ARG A 140 4.63 6.15 4.10
C ARG A 140 3.33 6.79 3.60
N ALA A 141 3.40 7.71 2.63
CA ALA A 141 2.21 8.33 2.03
C ALA A 141 1.31 7.27 1.36
N GLU A 142 1.87 6.34 0.62
CA GLU A 142 1.16 5.24 -0.03
C GLU A 142 0.45 4.34 1.00
N ILE A 143 1.14 3.91 2.03
CA ILE A 143 0.59 2.96 3.01
C ILE A 143 -0.38 3.66 3.97
N CYS A 144 0.03 4.77 4.61
CA CYS A 144 -0.84 5.51 5.54
C CYS A 144 -2.02 6.19 4.82
N GLY A 145 -1.83 6.62 3.56
CA GLY A 145 -2.91 7.15 2.74
C GLY A 145 -4.03 6.14 2.57
N GLN A 146 -3.69 4.91 2.22
CA GLN A 146 -4.66 3.83 2.10
C GLN A 146 -5.31 3.46 3.44
N GLN A 147 -4.57 3.46 4.56
CA GLN A 147 -5.17 3.30 5.89
C GLN A 147 -6.25 4.34 6.17
N THR A 148 -5.97 5.59 5.81
CA THR A 148 -6.95 6.68 5.96
C THR A 148 -8.19 6.45 5.11
N LYS A 149 -8.03 5.97 3.88
CA LYS A 149 -9.14 5.66 2.98
C LYS A 149 -9.99 4.51 3.51
N LEU A 150 -9.37 3.40 3.90
CA LEU A 150 -10.07 2.26 4.49
C LEU A 150 -10.81 2.67 5.77
N GLY A 151 -10.18 3.46 6.63
CA GLY A 151 -10.80 3.98 7.85
C GLY A 151 -12.00 4.88 7.58
N SER A 152 -11.88 5.85 6.68
CA SER A 152 -12.94 6.82 6.38
C SER A 152 -14.12 6.21 5.62
N ARG A 153 -13.88 5.23 4.75
CA ARG A 153 -14.92 4.63 3.91
C ARG A 153 -15.64 3.44 4.57
N PHE A 154 -14.91 2.65 5.34
CA PHE A 154 -15.43 1.38 5.87
C PHE A 154 -15.39 1.26 7.39
N GLY A 155 -14.77 2.23 8.09
CA GLY A 155 -14.46 2.07 9.50
C GLY A 155 -13.46 0.94 9.76
N VAL A 156 -12.68 0.55 8.76
CA VAL A 156 -11.69 -0.54 8.84
C VAL A 156 -10.33 0.03 9.12
N ARG A 157 -9.63 -0.54 10.11
CA ARG A 157 -8.21 -0.38 10.29
C ARG A 157 -7.53 -1.67 9.84
N ALA A 158 -6.92 -1.64 8.65
CA ALA A 158 -6.20 -2.80 8.14
C ALA A 158 -4.99 -3.11 9.03
N HIS A 159 -4.79 -4.37 9.33
CA HIS A 159 -3.65 -4.87 10.10
C HIS A 159 -2.61 -5.50 9.19
N LEU A 160 -3.05 -6.03 8.06
CA LEU A 160 -2.21 -6.67 7.07
C LEU A 160 -1.95 -5.71 5.91
N PHE A 161 -0.77 -5.83 5.36
CA PHE A 161 -0.35 -5.05 4.20
C PHE A 161 0.34 -5.97 3.20
N ARG A 162 -0.03 -5.86 1.93
CA ARG A 162 0.70 -6.46 0.83
C ARG A 162 1.31 -5.37 -0.03
N PRO A 163 2.63 -5.35 -0.27
CA PRO A 163 3.24 -4.41 -1.19
C PRO A 163 2.92 -4.80 -2.63
N PRO A 164 2.62 -3.84 -3.52
CA PRO A 164 2.45 -4.11 -4.95
C PRO A 164 3.61 -4.93 -5.52
N HIS A 165 3.28 -5.92 -6.36
CA HIS A 165 4.24 -6.86 -6.97
C HIS A 165 5.05 -7.69 -5.96
N GLY A 166 4.64 -7.75 -4.69
CA GLY A 166 5.39 -8.43 -3.63
C GLY A 166 6.75 -7.79 -3.32
N THR A 167 7.04 -6.58 -3.84
CA THR A 167 8.35 -5.94 -3.72
C THR A 167 8.40 -4.93 -2.57
N TYR A 168 9.40 -5.07 -1.70
CA TYR A 168 9.59 -4.22 -0.54
C TYR A 168 11.08 -4.08 -0.19
N ASP A 169 11.39 -3.16 0.72
CA ASP A 169 12.69 -2.97 1.35
C ASP A 169 12.54 -2.67 2.86
N THR A 170 13.64 -2.40 3.55
CA THR A 170 13.62 -2.07 4.99
C THR A 170 12.85 -0.79 5.26
N THR A 171 12.86 0.17 4.32
CA THR A 171 12.09 1.42 4.39
C THR A 171 10.59 1.13 4.34
N THR A 172 10.18 0.15 3.52
CA THR A 172 8.78 -0.30 3.44
C THR A 172 8.30 -0.88 4.77
N LEU A 173 9.10 -1.72 5.41
CA LEU A 173 8.76 -2.30 6.71
C LEU A 173 8.60 -1.24 7.79
N ARG A 174 9.51 -0.26 7.81
CA ARG A 174 9.42 0.88 8.72
C ARG A 174 8.15 1.71 8.46
N ALA A 175 7.88 2.08 7.21
CA ALA A 175 6.69 2.84 6.84
C ALA A 175 5.40 2.09 7.19
N ALA A 176 5.36 0.78 6.99
CA ALA A 176 4.23 -0.07 7.36
C ALA A 176 3.99 -0.08 8.87
N ALA A 177 5.07 -0.23 9.69
CA ALA A 177 4.98 -0.13 11.15
C ALA A 177 4.38 1.20 11.61
N ASP A 178 4.84 2.31 11.01
CA ASP A 178 4.36 3.66 11.35
C ASP A 178 2.91 3.91 10.93
N CYS A 179 2.40 3.16 9.96
CA CYS A 179 1.00 3.17 9.54
C CYS A 179 0.12 2.19 10.32
N GLY A 180 0.67 1.49 11.33
CA GLY A 180 -0.06 0.57 12.20
C GLY A 180 -0.30 -0.80 11.59
N ILE A 181 0.49 -1.20 10.59
CA ILE A 181 0.50 -2.54 10.01
C ILE A 181 1.23 -3.49 10.97
N THR A 182 0.67 -4.66 11.19
CA THR A 182 1.21 -5.70 12.07
C THR A 182 1.93 -6.81 11.32
N ALA A 183 1.57 -7.05 10.04
CA ALA A 183 2.29 -8.01 9.19
C ALA A 183 2.28 -7.56 7.72
N LEU A 184 3.40 -7.81 7.03
CA LEU A 184 3.52 -7.72 5.58
C LEU A 184 3.30 -9.10 5.00
N VAL A 185 2.32 -9.23 4.11
CA VAL A 185 1.85 -10.52 3.58
C VAL A 185 2.32 -10.72 2.15
N LEU A 186 3.04 -11.78 1.92
CA LEU A 186 3.37 -12.33 0.62
C LEU A 186 2.57 -13.61 0.37
N TRP A 187 3.06 -14.50 -0.47
CA TRP A 187 2.40 -15.74 -0.80
C TRP A 187 3.37 -16.91 -1.03
N ARG A 188 2.88 -18.12 -0.81
CA ARG A 188 3.58 -19.36 -1.08
C ARG A 188 3.21 -19.94 -2.44
N ALA A 189 1.99 -19.68 -2.90
CA ALA A 189 1.49 -20.11 -4.20
C ALA A 189 0.69 -18.98 -4.86
N THR A 190 0.64 -18.99 -6.20
CA THR A 190 -0.24 -18.14 -6.99
C THR A 190 -1.24 -18.99 -7.75
N LEU A 191 -2.45 -18.47 -7.91
CA LEU A 191 -3.41 -18.96 -8.90
C LEU A 191 -3.35 -18.03 -10.10
N ASP A 192 -2.80 -18.51 -11.19
CA ASP A 192 -2.58 -17.73 -12.39
C ASP A 192 -3.88 -17.52 -13.21
N ALA A 193 -3.83 -16.65 -14.21
CA ALA A 193 -4.99 -16.28 -15.03
C ALA A 193 -5.61 -17.46 -15.80
N ASP A 194 -4.84 -18.48 -16.11
CA ASP A 194 -5.30 -19.73 -16.73
C ASP A 194 -5.87 -20.74 -15.72
N GLY A 195 -5.74 -20.46 -14.43
CA GLY A 195 -6.18 -21.30 -13.32
C GLY A 195 -5.17 -22.33 -12.86
N ALA A 196 -3.91 -22.21 -13.30
CA ALA A 196 -2.83 -23.04 -12.81
C ALA A 196 -2.34 -22.54 -11.44
N LEU A 197 -1.90 -23.49 -10.58
CA LEU A 197 -1.21 -23.17 -9.33
C LEU A 197 0.29 -23.19 -9.57
N THR A 198 0.94 -22.06 -9.32
CA THR A 198 2.40 -21.92 -9.33
C THR A 198 2.89 -21.81 -7.90
N TYR A 199 3.87 -22.63 -7.53
CA TYR A 199 4.44 -22.70 -6.19
C TYR A 199 5.77 -21.99 -6.15
N MET A 200 5.93 -21.04 -5.23
CA MET A 200 7.14 -20.22 -5.12
C MET A 200 8.33 -21.01 -4.57
N ARG A 201 8.07 -22.05 -3.78
CA ARG A 201 9.07 -22.96 -3.20
C ARG A 201 8.42 -24.22 -2.62
N GLY A 202 9.23 -25.25 -2.41
CA GLY A 202 8.79 -26.53 -1.83
C GLY A 202 8.20 -27.47 -2.87
N GLU A 203 7.42 -28.42 -2.39
CA GLU A 203 6.72 -29.38 -3.25
C GLU A 203 5.55 -28.72 -4.00
N PRO A 204 5.23 -29.17 -5.22
CA PRO A 204 4.12 -28.60 -6.02
C PRO A 204 2.76 -29.09 -5.53
N ARG A 205 2.44 -28.86 -4.28
CA ARG A 205 1.15 -29.11 -3.64
C ARG A 205 0.91 -28.10 -2.53
N LEU A 206 -0.37 -27.96 -2.12
CA LEU A 206 -0.74 -27.11 -1.00
C LEU A 206 -0.42 -27.80 0.33
N HIS A 207 0.00 -27.00 1.30
CA HIS A 207 0.29 -27.43 2.67
C HIS A 207 -0.51 -26.56 3.66
N PRO A 208 -0.79 -27.09 4.88
CA PRO A 208 -1.34 -26.28 5.95
C PRO A 208 -0.57 -24.97 6.12
N GLY A 209 -1.28 -23.86 6.21
CA GLY A 209 -0.71 -22.55 6.38
C GLY A 209 -0.33 -21.80 5.10
N ASP A 210 -0.46 -22.41 3.93
CA ASP A 210 -0.11 -21.74 2.68
C ASP A 210 -1.01 -20.54 2.40
N ILE A 211 -0.39 -19.40 2.07
CA ILE A 211 -1.05 -18.20 1.58
C ILE A 211 -1.03 -18.26 0.05
N ILE A 212 -2.21 -18.21 -0.55
CA ILE A 212 -2.41 -18.28 -2.00
C ILE A 212 -2.82 -16.91 -2.50
N ALA A 213 -2.02 -16.31 -3.37
CA ALA A 213 -2.40 -15.08 -4.07
C ALA A 213 -3.09 -15.40 -5.39
N VAL A 214 -4.27 -14.85 -5.58
CA VAL A 214 -5.04 -15.02 -6.81
C VAL A 214 -4.81 -13.80 -7.69
N ASP A 215 -4.22 -14.00 -8.87
CA ASP A 215 -3.87 -12.96 -9.85
C ASP A 215 -3.14 -11.73 -9.28
N PRO A 216 -2.02 -11.88 -8.56
CA PRO A 216 -1.41 -10.76 -7.86
C PRO A 216 -0.91 -9.63 -8.78
N ASP A 217 -0.67 -9.92 -10.06
CA ASP A 217 -0.12 -8.96 -11.04
C ASP A 217 -1.02 -8.75 -12.28
N HIS A 218 -2.18 -9.42 -12.35
CA HIS A 218 -3.03 -9.38 -13.54
C HIS A 218 -4.46 -8.96 -13.22
N PRO A 219 -4.78 -7.67 -13.29
CA PRO A 219 -6.12 -7.15 -12.99
C PRO A 219 -7.18 -7.48 -14.06
N THR A 220 -6.86 -8.28 -15.07
CA THR A 220 -7.78 -8.68 -16.16
C THR A 220 -8.45 -10.03 -15.89
N ALA A 221 -8.81 -10.31 -14.66
CA ALA A 221 -9.39 -11.58 -14.23
C ALA A 221 -10.72 -11.91 -14.95
N THR A 222 -10.61 -12.44 -16.16
CA THR A 222 -11.73 -13.17 -16.77
C THR A 222 -11.97 -14.44 -15.97
N ASN A 223 -13.24 -14.68 -15.58
CA ASN A 223 -13.67 -15.89 -14.88
C ASN A 223 -13.04 -16.14 -13.49
N LEU A 224 -12.84 -15.08 -12.69
CA LEU A 224 -12.33 -15.20 -11.33
C LEU A 224 -13.13 -16.20 -10.51
N THR A 225 -14.46 -16.13 -10.58
CA THR A 225 -15.40 -17.05 -9.92
C THR A 225 -15.09 -18.49 -10.26
N ALA A 226 -15.05 -18.85 -11.55
CA ALA A 226 -14.84 -20.24 -11.98
C ALA A 226 -13.44 -20.77 -11.60
N ARG A 227 -12.42 -19.89 -11.59
CA ARG A 227 -11.07 -20.27 -11.13
C ARG A 227 -11.04 -20.50 -9.63
N THR A 228 -11.69 -19.64 -8.87
CA THR A 228 -11.82 -19.81 -7.41
C THR A 228 -12.56 -21.11 -7.09
N GLU A 229 -13.64 -21.44 -7.79
CA GLU A 229 -14.37 -22.71 -7.58
C GLU A 229 -13.48 -23.93 -7.84
N ARG A 230 -12.67 -23.91 -8.91
CA ARG A 230 -11.71 -25.00 -9.17
C ARG A 230 -10.64 -25.09 -8.08
N LEU A 231 -10.13 -23.94 -7.62
CA LEU A 231 -9.19 -23.91 -6.52
C LEU A 231 -9.79 -24.48 -5.23
N LEU A 232 -11.02 -24.12 -4.89
CA LEU A 232 -11.71 -24.66 -3.73
C LEU A 232 -11.82 -26.19 -3.80
N LYS A 233 -12.16 -26.73 -4.97
CA LYS A 233 -12.19 -28.19 -5.19
C LYS A 233 -10.80 -28.81 -4.96
N THR A 234 -9.74 -28.21 -5.48
CA THR A 234 -8.35 -28.68 -5.28
C THR A 234 -7.97 -28.66 -3.80
N ILE A 235 -8.38 -27.63 -3.05
CA ILE A 235 -8.12 -27.49 -1.61
C ILE A 235 -8.84 -28.64 -0.86
N GLU A 236 -10.12 -28.87 -1.16
CA GLU A 236 -10.92 -29.93 -0.55
C GLU A 236 -10.37 -31.33 -0.86
N GLU A 237 -9.96 -31.60 -2.12
CA GLU A 237 -9.35 -32.85 -2.55
C GLU A 237 -8.04 -33.18 -1.82
N GLN A 238 -7.32 -32.14 -1.36
CA GLN A 238 -6.11 -32.29 -0.55
C GLN A 238 -6.37 -32.36 0.96
N GLY A 239 -7.63 -32.41 1.36
CA GLY A 239 -8.03 -32.48 2.77
C GLY A 239 -7.84 -31.16 3.53
N LEU A 240 -7.74 -30.04 2.80
CA LEU A 240 -7.55 -28.70 3.35
C LEU A 240 -8.88 -27.92 3.31
N ARG A 241 -8.96 -26.85 4.07
CA ARG A 241 -10.06 -25.89 4.07
C ARG A 241 -9.53 -24.46 3.95
N VAL A 242 -10.39 -23.54 3.54
CA VAL A 242 -10.04 -22.12 3.56
C VAL A 242 -10.27 -21.54 4.96
N GLY A 243 -9.30 -20.77 5.46
CA GLY A 243 -9.37 -20.06 6.73
C GLY A 243 -9.31 -18.54 6.57
N ASN A 244 -9.65 -17.84 7.63
CA ASN A 244 -9.47 -16.39 7.71
C ASN A 244 -8.03 -16.07 8.13
N LEU A 245 -7.28 -15.38 7.29
CA LEU A 245 -5.86 -15.09 7.56
C LEU A 245 -5.67 -14.22 8.81
N GLU A 246 -6.60 -13.29 9.09
CA GLU A 246 -6.51 -12.41 10.28
C GLU A 246 -6.53 -13.19 11.61
N ASP A 247 -7.08 -14.39 11.63
CA ASP A 247 -7.13 -15.19 12.86
C ASP A 247 -5.79 -15.86 13.19
N TYR A 248 -4.83 -15.81 12.27
CA TYR A 248 -3.55 -16.53 12.35
C TYR A 248 -2.30 -15.65 12.31
N VAL A 249 -2.44 -14.33 12.00
CA VAL A 249 -1.31 -13.41 11.79
C VAL A 249 -1.39 -12.18 12.68
#